data_ee187d5470cff5059ff20f8e95203896
#
_entry.id   ee187d5470cff5059ff20f8e95203896
#
_cell.length_a   1.000
_cell.length_b   1.000
_cell.length_c   1.000
_cell.angle_alpha   90.00
_cell.angle_beta   90.00
_cell.angle_gamma   90.00
#
_symmetry.space_group_name_H-M   'P 1'
#
loop_
_entity.id
_entity.type
_entity.pdbx_description
1 polymer ?
#
loop_
_entity_poly.entity_id
_entity_poly.type
_entity_poly.pdbx_seq_one_letter_code
_entity_poly.pdbx_strand_id
1 'polypeptide(L)'
;MHRILLSSAFIFVIIFFTNTHAEAPEIGKSARYCNPLPMPTGPRASASGDVTVIREQGKYYMYCTGGGAWISDDMLNWTYQRVENVPVAPDVVKYNGSFYMCGNDGPLFKADNPLGPFTKLGDWKNTPDVENGWNGAFDVHIFIDDDNTPYLYYPGRGVSGIYVVPLDPNDLTRFACSVKHLWGFNTDHIWERYGEMNEYPDVSWIEGPWMLKHNDTYYLQYSASGTQWKTYAEGYYTAKSPVGPFTYAPNNPLLRKTEGLVTGPAHGSIVEGPDGNLWQFYTIVLSNPPGGRRIGMDRIIFDKDGNMSVNVTETPQWAPGVINDPVKGNSGSIPVTINKIRAMNALSKFSSQAPGRDAAYAIDNSSGTWWEPDTMDASPTLTIELSPATRFDVVQLFTIDAVRLMFNGRRRFFFRQTGATPPPPEIYKYKIEVSMDGENYVSALDQTNNTISRNTIFEEIPPVKCRFVRLTMTDWPRNAPLGIIEFTVFGQAAESLPAQVPIPVTH
;
A
#
# COMPACT_ATOMS: atom_id res chain seq x y z
N MET A 1 -4.75 85.64 -17.50
CA MET A 1 -5.74 84.53 -17.59
C MET A 1 -5.15 83.41 -18.46
N HIS A 2 -4.54 82.41 -17.81
CA HIS A 2 -4.07 81.22 -18.47
C HIS A 2 -4.63 80.02 -17.73
N ARG A 3 -5.48 79.24 -18.37
CA ARG A 3 -6.04 78.00 -17.87
C ARG A 3 -5.04 76.87 -18.17
N ILE A 4 -4.58 76.17 -17.17
CA ILE A 4 -3.81 74.96 -17.27
C ILE A 4 -4.81 73.77 -17.24
N LEU A 5 -4.85 73.00 -18.34
CA LEU A 5 -5.57 71.73 -18.41
C LEU A 5 -4.66 70.62 -17.88
N LEU A 6 -5.06 70.00 -16.80
CA LEU A 6 -4.46 68.77 -16.30
C LEU A 6 -5.12 67.57 -16.98
N SER A 7 -4.35 66.84 -17.81
CA SER A 7 -4.74 65.59 -18.40
C SER A 7 -4.35 64.44 -17.42
N SER A 8 -5.35 63.75 -16.86
CA SER A 8 -5.15 62.55 -16.09
C SER A 8 -5.08 61.34 -17.00
N ALA A 9 -3.91 60.75 -17.15
CA ALA A 9 -3.71 59.45 -17.82
C ALA A 9 -4.05 58.33 -16.83
N PHE A 10 -5.10 57.58 -17.10
CA PHE A 10 -5.38 56.32 -16.45
C PHE A 10 -4.54 55.21 -17.07
N ILE A 11 -3.61 54.64 -16.30
CA ILE A 11 -2.87 53.43 -16.67
C ILE A 11 -3.74 52.24 -16.33
N PHE A 12 -4.27 51.55 -17.28
CA PHE A 12 -4.88 50.22 -17.12
C PHE A 12 -3.78 49.20 -17.04
N VAL A 13 -3.56 48.63 -15.85
CA VAL A 13 -2.72 47.44 -15.66
C VAL A 13 -3.59 46.22 -16.01
N ILE A 14 -3.38 45.61 -17.18
CA ILE A 14 -3.97 44.34 -17.53
C ILE A 14 -3.11 43.25 -16.86
N ILE A 15 -3.61 42.66 -15.78
CA ILE A 15 -3.01 41.48 -15.16
C ILE A 15 -3.44 40.26 -16.00
N PHE A 16 -2.53 39.74 -16.81
CA PHE A 16 -2.72 38.45 -17.43
C PHE A 16 -2.57 37.35 -16.34
N PHE A 17 -3.68 36.78 -15.92
CA PHE A 17 -3.63 35.48 -15.23
C PHE A 17 -3.25 34.42 -16.24
N THR A 18 -2.01 33.99 -16.23
CA THR A 18 -1.62 32.75 -16.90
C THR A 18 -2.22 31.60 -16.11
N ASN A 19 -3.36 31.09 -16.55
CA ASN A 19 -3.83 29.78 -16.12
C ASN A 19 -2.81 28.76 -16.64
N THR A 20 -1.87 28.37 -15.77
CA THR A 20 -1.12 27.14 -15.98
C THR A 20 -2.09 25.99 -15.75
N HIS A 21 -2.84 25.62 -16.81
CA HIS A 21 -3.43 24.31 -16.84
C HIS A 21 -2.26 23.31 -16.78
N ALA A 22 -2.20 22.51 -15.71
CA ALA A 22 -1.39 21.32 -15.75
C ALA A 22 -1.82 20.52 -16.97
N GLU A 23 -0.88 20.21 -17.86
CA GLU A 23 -1.16 19.35 -19.00
C GLU A 23 -1.81 18.07 -18.51
N ALA A 24 -2.91 17.67 -19.15
CA ALA A 24 -3.54 16.39 -18.86
C ALA A 24 -2.49 15.28 -19.08
N PRO A 25 -2.38 14.31 -18.16
CA PRO A 25 -1.40 13.24 -18.29
C PRO A 25 -1.59 12.51 -19.63
N GLU A 26 -0.48 12.14 -20.26
CA GLU A 26 -0.50 11.31 -21.48
C GLU A 26 -1.37 10.07 -21.24
N ILE A 27 -2.24 9.78 -22.19
CA ILE A 27 -3.13 8.61 -22.13
C ILE A 27 -2.27 7.35 -21.95
N GLY A 28 -2.36 6.72 -20.76
CA GLY A 28 -1.67 5.46 -20.43
C GLY A 28 -0.74 5.48 -19.21
N LYS A 29 -0.50 6.64 -18.57
CA LYS A 29 0.25 6.69 -17.30
C LYS A 29 -0.64 7.23 -16.19
N SER A 30 -0.85 6.42 -15.15
CA SER A 30 -1.52 6.88 -13.93
C SER A 30 -0.73 8.03 -13.33
N ALA A 31 -1.41 9.15 -13.05
CA ALA A 31 -0.82 10.27 -12.33
C ALA A 31 -0.98 10.11 -10.80
N ARG A 32 -1.78 9.15 -10.37
CA ARG A 32 -2.14 8.91 -8.97
C ARG A 32 -1.93 7.45 -8.58
N TYR A 33 -1.75 7.20 -7.31
CA TYR A 33 -1.82 5.87 -6.70
C TYR A 33 -2.89 5.83 -5.61
N CYS A 34 -3.29 4.63 -5.23
CA CYS A 34 -4.19 4.39 -4.12
C CYS A 34 -3.80 3.10 -3.40
N ASN A 35 -3.66 3.18 -2.08
CA ASN A 35 -3.39 1.98 -1.27
C ASN A 35 -4.68 1.16 -1.02
N PRO A 36 -4.57 -0.17 -0.97
CA PRO A 36 -3.40 -0.99 -1.28
C PRO A 36 -3.00 -0.90 -2.76
N LEU A 37 -1.69 -0.97 -3.05
CA LEU A 37 -1.17 -0.87 -4.41
C LEU A 37 -1.70 -2.00 -5.31
N PRO A 38 -2.00 -1.72 -6.60
CA PRO A 38 -2.54 -2.70 -7.55
C PRO A 38 -1.43 -3.61 -8.11
N MET A 39 -0.78 -4.37 -7.24
CA MET A 39 0.37 -5.20 -7.60
C MET A 39 -0.02 -6.37 -8.50
N PRO A 40 0.68 -6.56 -9.66
CA PRO A 40 0.49 -7.75 -10.47
C PRO A 40 0.88 -9.00 -9.68
N THR A 41 0.12 -10.09 -9.86
CA THR A 41 0.46 -11.38 -9.28
C THR A 41 1.12 -12.29 -10.31
N GLY A 42 2.22 -12.93 -9.94
CA GLY A 42 2.87 -13.92 -10.79
C GLY A 42 2.27 -15.33 -10.62
N PRO A 43 2.64 -16.27 -11.48
CA PRO A 43 2.10 -17.64 -11.43
C PRO A 43 2.33 -18.36 -10.08
N ARG A 44 3.36 -17.95 -9.34
CA ARG A 44 3.74 -18.52 -8.03
C ARG A 44 3.96 -17.47 -6.96
N ALA A 45 3.72 -16.21 -7.27
CA ALA A 45 3.99 -15.10 -6.37
C ALA A 45 2.82 -14.13 -6.35
N SER A 46 2.45 -13.73 -5.15
CA SER A 46 1.65 -12.55 -4.90
C SER A 46 2.48 -11.63 -4.01
N ALA A 47 2.54 -10.35 -4.32
CA ALA A 47 3.09 -9.39 -3.39
C ALA A 47 2.33 -9.52 -2.07
N SER A 48 2.99 -10.01 -1.03
CA SER A 48 2.29 -10.39 0.19
C SER A 48 2.73 -9.59 1.42
N GLY A 49 3.91 -8.97 1.40
CA GLY A 49 4.42 -8.18 2.51
C GLY A 49 5.90 -8.42 2.80
N ASP A 50 6.39 -7.89 3.92
CA ASP A 50 7.79 -7.90 4.31
C ASP A 50 8.64 -7.35 3.16
N VAL A 51 8.34 -6.10 2.78
CA VAL A 51 8.76 -5.55 1.49
C VAL A 51 10.09 -4.82 1.58
N THR A 52 11.02 -5.19 0.70
CA THR A 52 12.24 -4.44 0.43
C THR A 52 12.20 -3.86 -0.97
N VAL A 53 12.48 -2.56 -1.10
CA VAL A 53 12.59 -1.87 -2.39
C VAL A 53 13.97 -1.24 -2.50
N ILE A 54 14.65 -1.52 -3.61
CA ILE A 54 15.92 -0.87 -3.95
C ILE A 54 15.78 -0.09 -5.25
N ARG A 55 16.57 0.96 -5.41
CA ARG A 55 16.71 1.73 -6.65
C ARG A 55 18.06 1.48 -7.28
N GLU A 56 18.05 1.05 -8.54
CA GLU A 56 19.28 0.81 -9.31
C GLU A 56 19.11 1.32 -10.74
N GLN A 57 20.02 2.18 -11.18
CA GLN A 57 20.03 2.78 -12.53
C GLN A 57 18.68 3.38 -12.96
N GLY A 58 18.03 4.08 -12.02
CA GLY A 58 16.76 4.76 -12.26
C GLY A 58 15.52 3.85 -12.21
N LYS A 59 15.69 2.55 -11.99
CA LYS A 59 14.59 1.58 -11.83
C LYS A 59 14.43 1.16 -10.37
N TYR A 60 13.22 0.77 -10.02
CA TYR A 60 12.86 0.23 -8.71
C TYR A 60 12.68 -1.28 -8.80
N TYR A 61 13.24 -1.99 -7.84
CA TYR A 61 13.14 -3.44 -7.70
C TYR A 61 12.57 -3.74 -6.32
N MET A 62 11.40 -4.34 -6.29
CA MET A 62 10.70 -4.73 -5.05
C MET A 62 10.75 -6.23 -4.87
N TYR A 63 11.11 -6.66 -3.67
CA TYR A 63 11.07 -8.06 -3.23
C TYR A 63 10.16 -8.16 -2.04
N CYS A 64 9.45 -9.28 -1.90
CA CYS A 64 8.60 -9.51 -0.74
C CYS A 64 8.39 -10.99 -0.48
N THR A 65 7.92 -11.32 0.70
CA THR A 65 7.42 -12.67 0.99
C THR A 65 6.40 -13.08 -0.07
N GLY A 66 6.55 -14.29 -0.60
CA GLY A 66 5.78 -14.79 -1.75
C GLY A 66 6.65 -15.05 -2.97
N GLY A 67 7.85 -14.50 -3.01
CA GLY A 67 8.89 -14.77 -4.02
C GLY A 67 8.75 -13.93 -5.29
N GLY A 68 9.82 -13.94 -6.09
CA GLY A 68 9.95 -13.12 -7.28
C GLY A 68 10.37 -11.67 -6.99
N ALA A 69 10.37 -10.85 -8.02
CA ALA A 69 10.58 -9.41 -7.91
C ALA A 69 9.57 -8.66 -8.77
N TRP A 70 9.33 -7.40 -8.44
CA TRP A 70 8.56 -6.46 -9.24
C TRP A 70 9.44 -5.31 -9.65
N ILE A 71 9.33 -4.89 -10.91
CA ILE A 71 10.16 -3.84 -11.50
C ILE A 71 9.25 -2.69 -11.88
N SER A 72 9.69 -1.47 -11.58
CA SER A 72 9.01 -0.24 -11.98
C SER A 72 10.00 0.86 -12.35
N ASP A 73 9.60 1.74 -13.27
CA ASP A 73 10.33 2.97 -13.59
C ASP A 73 9.79 4.17 -12.79
N ASP A 74 8.61 4.04 -12.17
CA ASP A 74 7.85 5.16 -11.59
C ASP A 74 7.22 4.87 -10.21
N MET A 75 7.48 3.70 -9.63
CA MET A 75 6.91 3.21 -8.36
C MET A 75 5.39 2.93 -8.40
N LEU A 76 4.74 3.09 -9.55
CA LEU A 76 3.30 2.86 -9.75
C LEU A 76 3.02 1.66 -10.64
N ASN A 77 3.68 1.63 -11.79
CA ASN A 77 3.50 0.60 -12.80
C ASN A 77 4.51 -0.52 -12.60
N TRP A 78 4.08 -1.57 -11.92
CA TRP A 78 4.92 -2.71 -11.58
C TRP A 78 4.72 -3.85 -12.54
N THR A 79 5.81 -4.50 -12.93
CA THR A 79 5.80 -5.76 -13.69
C THR A 79 6.47 -6.85 -12.88
N TYR A 80 5.82 -8.03 -12.83
CA TYR A 80 6.38 -9.19 -12.14
C TYR A 80 7.48 -9.84 -12.93
N GLN A 81 8.59 -10.17 -12.26
CA GLN A 81 9.69 -10.96 -12.78
C GLN A 81 9.96 -12.14 -11.84
N ARG A 82 10.07 -13.33 -12.43
CA ARG A 82 10.50 -14.49 -11.65
C ARG A 82 11.96 -14.36 -11.26
N VAL A 83 12.22 -14.43 -9.96
CA VAL A 83 13.56 -14.48 -9.36
C VAL A 83 13.59 -15.71 -8.45
N GLU A 84 14.63 -16.54 -8.61
CA GLU A 84 14.80 -17.74 -7.78
C GLU A 84 15.46 -17.37 -6.45
N ASN A 85 15.26 -18.23 -5.46
CA ASN A 85 15.86 -18.14 -4.11
C ASN A 85 15.43 -16.92 -3.28
N VAL A 86 14.35 -16.23 -3.66
CA VAL A 86 13.79 -15.17 -2.80
C VAL A 86 13.23 -15.80 -1.52
N PRO A 87 13.78 -15.47 -0.34
CA PRO A 87 13.35 -16.06 0.93
C PRO A 87 12.04 -15.45 1.44
N VAL A 88 11.58 -15.88 2.60
CA VAL A 88 10.58 -15.17 3.39
C VAL A 88 11.25 -13.95 4.02
N ALA A 89 10.54 -12.81 4.11
CA ALA A 89 11.06 -11.53 4.56
C ALA A 89 12.42 -11.19 3.93
N PRO A 90 12.44 -11.02 2.59
CA PRO A 90 13.70 -10.78 1.87
C PRO A 90 14.24 -9.38 2.15
N ASP A 91 15.53 -9.29 2.41
CA ASP A 91 16.29 -8.05 2.34
C ASP A 91 17.29 -8.10 1.20
N VAL A 92 17.40 -7.03 0.42
CA VAL A 92 18.31 -6.93 -0.71
C VAL A 92 19.09 -5.63 -0.63
N VAL A 93 20.43 -5.74 -0.65
CA VAL A 93 21.33 -4.61 -0.58
C VAL A 93 22.38 -4.68 -1.69
N LYS A 94 22.82 -3.51 -2.19
CA LYS A 94 23.97 -3.39 -3.09
C LYS A 94 25.22 -3.08 -2.29
N TYR A 95 26.28 -3.88 -2.47
CA TYR A 95 27.56 -3.69 -1.83
C TYR A 95 28.70 -4.03 -2.80
N ASN A 96 29.68 -3.13 -2.93
CA ASN A 96 30.85 -3.28 -3.81
C ASN A 96 30.49 -3.79 -5.22
N GLY A 97 29.42 -3.23 -5.81
CA GLY A 97 28.99 -3.52 -7.18
C GLY A 97 28.18 -4.80 -7.36
N SER A 98 27.99 -5.61 -6.33
CA SER A 98 27.14 -6.81 -6.34
C SER A 98 25.90 -6.62 -5.47
N PHE A 99 24.88 -7.46 -5.69
CA PHE A 99 23.65 -7.50 -4.91
C PHE A 99 23.69 -8.70 -3.98
N TYR A 100 23.29 -8.47 -2.74
CA TYR A 100 23.21 -9.49 -1.71
C TYR A 100 21.76 -9.61 -1.23
N MET A 101 21.30 -10.83 -1.08
CA MET A 101 19.93 -11.13 -0.61
C MET A 101 19.99 -12.07 0.59
N CYS A 102 19.29 -11.71 1.64
CA CYS A 102 19.07 -12.55 2.82
C CYS A 102 17.58 -12.55 3.20
N GLY A 103 17.21 -13.32 4.21
CA GLY A 103 15.87 -13.42 4.76
C GLY A 103 15.78 -14.63 5.69
N ASN A 104 14.53 -14.99 6.06
CA ASN A 104 14.30 -15.98 7.10
C ASN A 104 14.84 -17.37 6.77
N ASP A 105 15.48 -17.97 7.76
CA ASP A 105 16.02 -19.35 7.77
C ASP A 105 16.96 -19.66 6.58
N GLY A 106 17.55 -18.62 5.97
CA GLY A 106 18.35 -18.76 4.78
C GLY A 106 19.82 -18.34 4.92
N PRO A 107 20.66 -18.78 3.97
CA PRO A 107 22.01 -18.27 3.78
C PRO A 107 21.97 -16.87 3.17
N LEU A 108 23.13 -16.24 3.10
CA LEU A 108 23.34 -15.08 2.25
C LEU A 108 23.53 -15.53 0.79
N PHE A 109 22.81 -14.87 -0.12
CA PHE A 109 22.93 -15.04 -1.56
C PHE A 109 23.62 -13.85 -2.19
N LYS A 110 24.22 -14.04 -3.36
CA LYS A 110 24.89 -13.00 -4.14
C LYS A 110 24.51 -13.07 -5.62
N ALA A 111 24.42 -11.91 -6.26
CA ALA A 111 24.21 -11.76 -7.71
C ALA A 111 24.94 -10.53 -8.25
N ASP A 112 25.15 -10.47 -9.58
CA ASP A 112 25.78 -9.32 -10.26
C ASP A 112 24.74 -8.30 -10.75
N ASN A 113 23.46 -8.64 -10.66
CA ASN A 113 22.37 -7.71 -10.99
C ASN A 113 21.16 -7.95 -10.07
N PRO A 114 20.23 -6.98 -9.94
CA PRO A 114 19.13 -7.06 -9.00
C PRO A 114 18.13 -8.20 -9.28
N LEU A 115 18.10 -8.76 -10.48
CA LEU A 115 17.20 -9.86 -10.84
C LEU A 115 17.88 -11.23 -10.77
N GLY A 116 19.12 -11.28 -10.31
CA GLY A 116 19.86 -12.52 -10.19
C GLY A 116 20.59 -12.95 -11.47
N PRO A 117 20.93 -14.23 -11.62
CA PRO A 117 20.62 -15.31 -10.68
C PRO A 117 21.32 -15.15 -9.32
N PHE A 118 20.56 -15.24 -8.24
CA PHE A 118 21.09 -15.23 -6.89
C PHE A 118 21.64 -16.63 -6.54
N THR A 119 22.94 -16.70 -6.28
CA THR A 119 23.62 -17.92 -5.88
C THR A 119 23.99 -17.88 -4.41
N LYS A 120 23.94 -19.03 -3.73
CA LYS A 120 24.35 -19.13 -2.33
C LYS A 120 25.81 -18.71 -2.18
N LEU A 121 26.04 -17.65 -1.39
CA LEU A 121 27.39 -17.22 -1.00
C LEU A 121 27.89 -18.05 0.18
N GLY A 122 27.09 -18.22 1.20
CA GLY A 122 27.43 -19.01 2.39
C GLY A 122 26.41 -18.89 3.51
N ASP A 123 26.59 -19.75 4.52
CA ASP A 123 25.85 -19.67 5.77
C ASP A 123 26.53 -18.66 6.71
N TRP A 124 25.77 -18.14 7.66
CA TRP A 124 26.25 -17.16 8.64
C TRP A 124 27.32 -17.78 9.56
N LYS A 125 28.39 -17.03 9.83
CA LYS A 125 29.60 -17.47 10.56
C LYS A 125 29.85 -16.58 11.76
N ASN A 126 30.48 -17.14 12.80
CA ASN A 126 30.77 -16.47 14.06
C ASN A 126 29.52 -15.92 14.76
N THR A 127 28.38 -16.55 14.50
CA THR A 127 27.12 -16.18 15.15
C THR A 127 27.16 -16.58 16.63
N PRO A 128 26.54 -15.80 17.53
CA PRO A 128 26.36 -16.23 18.90
C PRO A 128 25.36 -17.39 18.97
N ASP A 129 25.25 -17.99 20.14
CA ASP A 129 24.18 -18.95 20.42
C ASP A 129 22.82 -18.27 20.65
N VAL A 130 21.77 -19.08 20.79
CA VAL A 130 20.40 -18.60 20.99
C VAL A 130 20.24 -17.77 22.27
N GLU A 131 20.97 -18.10 23.34
CA GLU A 131 20.92 -17.37 24.61
C GLU A 131 21.51 -15.96 24.49
N ASN A 132 22.42 -15.77 23.52
CA ASN A 132 23.04 -14.48 23.19
C ASN A 132 22.39 -13.78 21.98
N GLY A 133 21.13 -14.15 21.63
CA GLY A 133 20.26 -13.40 20.73
C GLY A 133 20.22 -13.85 19.27
N TRP A 134 21.08 -14.78 18.82
CA TRP A 134 20.99 -15.32 17.47
C TRP A 134 20.12 -16.57 17.40
N ASN A 135 19.00 -16.48 16.74
CA ASN A 135 18.05 -17.59 16.57
C ASN A 135 17.90 -18.00 15.09
N GLY A 136 18.99 -17.89 14.32
CA GLY A 136 18.97 -17.99 12.87
C GLY A 136 18.69 -16.65 12.22
N ALA A 137 18.81 -16.58 10.90
CA ALA A 137 18.39 -15.41 10.15
C ALA A 137 16.87 -15.30 10.21
N PHE A 138 16.37 -14.24 10.84
CA PHE A 138 14.95 -13.93 10.92
C PHE A 138 14.78 -12.43 10.73
N ASP A 139 14.02 -12.00 9.73
CA ASP A 139 13.77 -10.59 9.39
C ASP A 139 15.05 -9.72 9.42
N VAL A 140 16.12 -10.26 8.83
CA VAL A 140 17.44 -9.62 8.86
C VAL A 140 17.52 -8.47 7.86
N HIS A 141 18.20 -7.38 8.24
CA HIS A 141 18.47 -6.23 7.39
C HIS A 141 19.97 -5.91 7.35
N ILE A 142 20.53 -5.77 6.15
CA ILE A 142 21.91 -5.35 5.95
C ILE A 142 21.93 -3.86 5.57
N PHE A 143 22.54 -3.05 6.41
CA PHE A 143 22.77 -1.64 6.16
C PHE A 143 24.24 -1.39 5.83
N ILE A 144 24.50 -0.61 4.80
CA ILE A 144 25.83 -0.15 4.43
C ILE A 144 25.95 1.32 4.81
N ASP A 145 26.87 1.65 5.71
CA ASP A 145 27.12 3.03 6.12
C ASP A 145 27.96 3.79 5.08
N ASP A 146 28.06 5.10 5.22
CA ASP A 146 28.78 5.98 4.29
C ASP A 146 30.29 5.67 4.21
N ASP A 147 30.86 5.10 5.27
CA ASP A 147 32.26 4.63 5.29
C ASP A 147 32.45 3.23 4.67
N ASN A 148 31.38 2.69 4.05
CA ASN A 148 31.31 1.35 3.46
C ASN A 148 31.38 0.20 4.48
N THR A 149 31.12 0.47 5.77
CA THR A 149 31.01 -0.57 6.79
C THR A 149 29.63 -1.24 6.73
N PRO A 150 29.57 -2.57 6.56
CA PRO A 150 28.30 -3.30 6.56
C PRO A 150 27.88 -3.66 7.98
N TYR A 151 26.60 -3.45 8.30
CA TYR A 151 25.96 -3.81 9.55
C TYR A 151 24.78 -4.74 9.31
N LEU A 152 24.64 -5.76 10.13
CA LEU A 152 23.44 -6.62 10.17
C LEU A 152 22.60 -6.25 11.38
N TYR A 153 21.35 -5.88 11.13
CA TYR A 153 20.29 -5.75 12.14
C TYR A 153 19.40 -6.96 12.07
N TYR A 154 19.00 -7.48 13.22
CA TYR A 154 18.11 -8.63 13.29
C TYR A 154 17.33 -8.63 14.60
N PRO A 155 16.10 -9.16 14.62
CA PRO A 155 15.36 -9.36 15.86
C PRO A 155 15.85 -10.64 16.56
N GLY A 156 15.83 -10.58 17.89
CA GLY A 156 15.76 -11.78 18.68
C GLY A 156 14.37 -12.41 18.62
N ARG A 157 14.12 -13.45 19.41
CA ARG A 157 12.83 -14.12 19.38
C ARG A 157 11.78 -13.38 20.22
N GLY A 158 10.62 -13.10 19.62
CA GLY A 158 9.45 -12.51 20.31
C GLY A 158 9.77 -11.16 20.94
N VAL A 159 9.80 -11.10 22.26
CA VAL A 159 10.02 -9.88 23.05
C VAL A 159 11.49 -9.44 23.15
N SER A 160 12.43 -10.24 22.65
CA SER A 160 13.86 -9.98 22.81
C SER A 160 14.35 -8.70 22.13
N GLY A 161 13.64 -8.25 21.10
CA GLY A 161 13.92 -6.98 20.43
C GLY A 161 15.04 -7.05 19.41
N ILE A 162 15.70 -5.91 19.16
CA ILE A 162 16.62 -5.71 18.03
C ILE A 162 18.08 -5.78 18.48
N TYR A 163 18.88 -6.44 17.65
CA TYR A 163 20.33 -6.59 17.79
C TYR A 163 21.03 -6.02 16.57
N VAL A 164 22.30 -5.67 16.75
CA VAL A 164 23.19 -5.22 15.66
C VAL A 164 24.56 -5.85 15.79
N VAL A 165 25.17 -6.12 14.64
CA VAL A 165 26.57 -6.54 14.53
C VAL A 165 27.19 -5.99 13.24
N PRO A 166 28.42 -5.46 13.26
CA PRO A 166 29.20 -5.23 12.05
C PRO A 166 29.53 -6.55 11.36
N LEU A 167 29.44 -6.58 10.04
CA LEU A 167 29.90 -7.71 9.24
C LEU A 167 31.34 -7.50 8.75
N ASP A 168 32.05 -8.59 8.45
CA ASP A 168 33.36 -8.52 7.81
C ASP A 168 33.21 -7.97 6.38
N PRO A 169 33.83 -6.82 6.03
CA PRO A 169 33.69 -6.23 4.69
C PRO A 169 34.24 -7.11 3.55
N ASN A 170 35.06 -8.11 3.88
CA ASN A 170 35.59 -9.08 2.90
C ASN A 170 34.74 -10.37 2.85
N ASP A 171 33.88 -10.62 3.83
CA ASP A 171 33.01 -11.79 3.91
C ASP A 171 31.71 -11.44 4.66
N LEU A 172 30.71 -10.91 3.94
CA LEU A 172 29.44 -10.49 4.52
C LEU A 172 28.67 -11.63 5.24
N THR A 173 29.10 -12.88 5.11
CA THR A 173 28.50 -13.98 5.89
C THR A 173 29.04 -14.03 7.33
N ARG A 174 30.07 -13.24 7.68
CA ARG A 174 30.80 -13.33 8.93
C ARG A 174 30.50 -12.16 9.86
N PHE A 175 30.14 -12.46 11.10
CA PHE A 175 30.08 -11.47 12.19
C PHE A 175 31.49 -11.05 12.56
N ALA A 176 31.81 -9.75 12.47
CA ALA A 176 33.15 -9.22 12.67
C ALA A 176 33.53 -9.09 14.17
N CYS A 177 32.53 -8.99 15.04
CA CYS A 177 32.72 -8.85 16.48
C CYS A 177 31.52 -9.40 17.26
N SER A 178 31.49 -9.17 18.57
CA SER A 178 30.34 -9.51 19.42
C SER A 178 29.12 -8.67 19.06
N VAL A 179 27.95 -9.29 19.09
CA VAL A 179 26.67 -8.62 18.86
C VAL A 179 26.34 -7.64 19.98
N LYS A 180 25.59 -6.62 19.66
CA LYS A 180 25.05 -5.65 20.62
C LYS A 180 23.53 -5.71 20.61
N HIS A 181 22.92 -5.93 21.78
CA HIS A 181 21.50 -5.75 22.00
C HIS A 181 21.18 -4.25 22.04
N LEU A 182 20.17 -3.81 21.29
CA LEU A 182 19.79 -2.41 21.21
C LEU A 182 18.64 -2.07 22.15
N TRP A 183 17.52 -2.75 21.99
CA TRP A 183 16.34 -2.65 22.88
C TRP A 183 15.45 -3.88 22.71
N GLY A 184 14.60 -4.16 23.71
CA GLY A 184 13.56 -5.17 23.67
C GLY A 184 12.15 -4.55 23.72
N PHE A 185 11.14 -5.41 23.81
CA PHE A 185 9.76 -5.00 24.01
C PHE A 185 9.61 -4.14 25.27
N ASN A 186 8.92 -3.02 25.13
CA ASN A 186 8.57 -2.17 26.26
C ASN A 186 7.07 -2.26 26.55
N THR A 187 6.72 -2.78 27.70
CA THR A 187 5.31 -2.99 28.12
C THR A 187 4.51 -1.68 28.23
N ASP A 188 5.17 -0.52 28.36
CA ASP A 188 4.51 0.78 28.38
C ASP A 188 4.09 1.26 26.99
N HIS A 189 4.67 0.68 25.93
CA HIS A 189 4.30 0.95 24.57
C HIS A 189 3.09 0.11 24.14
N ILE A 190 1.87 0.57 24.42
CA ILE A 190 0.64 -0.20 24.19
C ILE A 190 0.53 -0.73 22.75
N TRP A 191 0.98 0.05 21.75
CA TRP A 191 0.91 -0.33 20.36
C TRP A 191 1.82 -1.52 19.98
N GLU A 192 2.85 -1.80 20.80
CA GLU A 192 3.73 -2.95 20.60
C GLU A 192 3.09 -4.26 21.09
N ARG A 193 2.08 -4.19 21.97
CA ARG A 193 1.46 -5.36 22.56
C ARG A 193 0.75 -6.22 21.53
N TYR A 194 0.87 -7.52 21.66
CA TYR A 194 0.22 -8.51 20.80
C TYR A 194 -1.30 -8.47 20.91
N GLY A 195 -2.00 -8.96 19.86
CA GLY A 195 -3.45 -9.15 19.84
C GLY A 195 -4.21 -8.15 18.99
N GLU A 196 -5.45 -8.49 18.65
CA GLU A 196 -6.35 -7.72 17.79
C GLU A 196 -6.67 -6.31 18.33
N MET A 197 -6.58 -6.15 19.66
CA MET A 197 -6.81 -4.90 20.39
C MET A 197 -5.58 -4.49 21.21
N ASN A 198 -4.40 -5.02 20.93
CA ASN A 198 -3.19 -4.89 21.77
C ASN A 198 -3.42 -5.33 23.23
N GLU A 199 -4.22 -6.36 23.44
CA GLU A 199 -4.73 -6.78 24.75
C GLU A 199 -3.76 -7.63 25.58
N TYR A 200 -2.68 -8.16 24.98
CA TYR A 200 -1.72 -9.03 25.69
C TYR A 200 -0.51 -8.20 26.16
N PRO A 201 -0.47 -7.78 27.42
CA PRO A 201 0.50 -6.77 27.90
C PRO A 201 1.95 -7.29 27.96
N ASP A 202 2.13 -8.60 28.05
CA ASP A 202 3.45 -9.23 28.23
C ASP A 202 3.94 -9.98 26.99
N VAL A 203 3.23 -9.84 25.87
CA VAL A 203 3.54 -10.52 24.61
C VAL A 203 3.70 -9.53 23.49
N SER A 204 4.72 -9.71 22.67
CA SER A 204 4.96 -8.97 21.44
C SER A 204 5.84 -9.79 20.49
N TRP A 205 5.84 -9.37 19.22
CA TRP A 205 6.88 -9.67 18.25
C TRP A 205 7.54 -8.36 17.85
N ILE A 206 8.80 -8.18 18.25
CA ILE A 206 9.61 -7.04 17.81
C ILE A 206 10.47 -7.54 16.67
N GLU A 207 10.18 -7.07 15.46
CA GLU A 207 10.72 -7.66 14.23
C GLU A 207 10.93 -6.59 13.12
N GLY A 208 11.34 -7.01 11.91
CA GLY A 208 11.40 -6.18 10.71
C GLY A 208 12.27 -4.92 10.84
N PRO A 209 13.54 -5.00 11.31
CA PRO A 209 14.39 -3.82 11.39
C PRO A 209 14.70 -3.27 10.00
N TRP A 210 14.69 -1.93 9.87
CA TRP A 210 15.14 -1.23 8.68
C TRP A 210 15.87 0.06 9.07
N MET A 211 17.08 0.28 8.54
CA MET A 211 17.90 1.46 8.86
C MET A 211 17.88 2.48 7.73
N LEU A 212 17.56 3.73 8.08
CA LEU A 212 17.77 4.91 7.27
C LEU A 212 18.81 5.79 7.94
N LYS A 213 19.77 6.31 7.18
CA LYS A 213 20.60 7.44 7.58
C LYS A 213 20.13 8.70 6.83
N HIS A 214 19.79 9.74 7.58
CA HIS A 214 19.35 11.01 7.02
C HIS A 214 19.86 12.18 7.88
N ASN A 215 20.56 13.13 7.26
CA ASN A 215 21.15 14.30 7.95
C ASN A 215 21.95 13.92 9.21
N ASP A 216 22.92 13.01 9.09
CA ASP A 216 23.78 12.50 10.17
C ASP A 216 23.02 11.89 11.36
N THR A 217 21.79 11.49 11.15
CA THR A 217 20.96 10.77 12.11
C THR A 217 20.57 9.42 11.55
N TYR A 218 20.71 8.39 12.37
CA TYR A 218 20.31 7.02 12.07
C TYR A 218 18.90 6.82 12.61
N TYR A 219 17.99 6.37 11.76
CA TYR A 219 16.59 6.04 12.06
C TYR A 219 16.42 4.54 11.88
N LEU A 220 16.37 3.81 12.98
CA LEU A 220 16.17 2.37 12.93
C LEU A 220 14.69 2.07 13.18
N GLN A 221 14.00 1.69 12.11
CA GLN A 221 12.62 1.24 12.15
C GLN A 221 12.52 -0.18 12.72
N TYR A 222 11.36 -0.53 13.27
CA TYR A 222 11.01 -1.87 13.70
C TYR A 222 9.50 -2.03 13.71
N SER A 223 9.04 -3.25 13.63
CA SER A 223 7.63 -3.60 13.61
C SER A 223 7.23 -4.37 14.87
N ALA A 224 6.01 -4.16 15.29
CA ALA A 224 5.32 -4.83 16.40
C ALA A 224 3.81 -4.78 16.08
N SER A 225 3.06 -5.47 16.63
CA SER A 225 2.62 -6.41 17.60
C SER A 225 2.63 -7.88 17.11
N GLY A 226 2.62 -8.06 15.81
CA GLY A 226 2.57 -9.35 15.10
C GLY A 226 1.79 -9.26 13.79
N THR A 227 2.38 -9.79 12.75
CA THR A 227 1.93 -9.66 11.34
C THR A 227 0.57 -10.28 11.02
N GLN A 228 -0.08 -10.96 11.95
CA GLN A 228 -1.43 -11.52 11.77
C GLN A 228 -2.57 -10.60 12.23
N TRP A 229 -2.23 -9.47 12.88
CA TRP A 229 -3.21 -8.57 13.47
C TRP A 229 -3.34 -7.25 12.71
N LYS A 230 -4.54 -6.69 12.67
CA LYS A 230 -4.74 -5.32 12.14
C LYS A 230 -4.05 -4.25 13.00
N THR A 231 -3.62 -4.60 14.19
CA THR A 231 -2.84 -3.75 15.09
C THR A 231 -1.35 -3.75 14.80
N TYR A 232 -0.89 -4.55 13.83
CA TYR A 232 0.50 -4.50 13.36
C TYR A 232 0.88 -3.08 13.00
N ALA A 233 2.02 -2.62 13.48
CA ALA A 233 2.42 -1.21 13.40
C ALA A 233 3.94 -1.11 13.32
N GLU A 234 4.44 0.05 12.91
CA GLU A 234 5.87 0.31 12.80
C GLU A 234 6.24 1.53 13.63
N GLY A 235 7.33 1.44 14.35
CA GLY A 235 7.94 2.54 15.07
C GLY A 235 9.41 2.69 14.72
N TYR A 236 10.09 3.66 15.33
CA TYR A 236 11.51 3.86 15.11
C TYR A 236 12.22 4.42 16.34
N TYR A 237 13.53 4.22 16.35
CA TYR A 237 14.47 4.83 17.29
C TYR A 237 15.50 5.63 16.50
N THR A 238 16.10 6.64 17.12
CA THR A 238 17.13 7.48 16.51
C THR A 238 18.47 7.39 17.25
N ALA A 239 19.56 7.54 16.52
CA ALA A 239 20.92 7.58 17.10
C ALA A 239 21.87 8.45 16.27
N LYS A 240 23.06 8.73 16.81
CA LYS A 240 24.17 9.36 16.11
C LYS A 240 25.24 8.37 15.66
N SER A 241 25.00 7.08 15.85
CA SER A 241 25.88 5.99 15.45
C SER A 241 25.02 4.79 15.03
N PRO A 242 25.46 3.98 14.03
CA PRO A 242 24.70 2.80 13.59
C PRO A 242 24.55 1.73 14.69
N VAL A 243 25.39 1.79 15.70
CA VAL A 243 25.32 0.88 16.85
C VAL A 243 24.73 1.53 18.13
N GLY A 244 24.12 2.72 17.98
CA GLY A 244 23.52 3.47 19.08
C GLY A 244 24.54 4.15 20.02
N PRO A 245 24.08 4.67 21.19
CA PRO A 245 22.80 4.38 21.84
C PRO A 245 21.61 4.97 21.08
N PHE A 246 20.51 4.22 21.02
CA PHE A 246 19.29 4.60 20.35
C PHE A 246 18.28 5.21 21.36
N THR A 247 17.55 6.22 20.89
CA THR A 247 16.48 6.91 21.64
C THR A 247 15.13 6.67 20.93
N TYR A 248 14.13 6.26 21.69
CA TYR A 248 12.75 6.08 21.21
C TYR A 248 12.19 7.40 20.69
N ALA A 249 11.62 7.39 19.48
CA ALA A 249 11.06 8.57 18.86
C ALA A 249 9.76 9.03 19.56
N PRO A 250 9.60 10.34 19.82
CA PRO A 250 8.48 10.84 20.62
C PRO A 250 7.11 10.71 19.94
N ASN A 251 7.10 10.55 18.63
CA ASN A 251 5.89 10.46 17.80
C ASN A 251 5.57 9.02 17.32
N ASN A 252 6.16 8.01 17.96
CA ASN A 252 5.81 6.61 17.68
C ASN A 252 4.35 6.28 18.07
N PRO A 253 3.70 5.38 17.33
CA PRO A 253 4.22 4.65 16.17
C PRO A 253 4.25 5.50 14.90
N LEU A 254 5.22 5.23 14.01
CA LEU A 254 5.38 5.85 12.69
C LEU A 254 4.24 5.51 11.74
N LEU A 255 3.92 4.22 11.68
CA LEU A 255 2.82 3.68 10.89
C LEU A 255 1.83 2.98 11.84
N ARG A 256 0.58 3.39 11.81
CA ARG A 256 -0.52 2.69 12.48
C ARG A 256 -1.85 3.04 11.87
N LYS A 257 -2.61 2.02 11.50
CA LYS A 257 -4.01 2.16 11.09
C LYS A 257 -4.72 0.83 11.32
N THR A 258 -5.87 0.85 11.98
CA THR A 258 -6.59 -0.38 12.39
C THR A 258 -7.98 -0.51 11.76
N GLU A 259 -8.41 0.50 11.01
CA GLU A 259 -9.72 0.54 10.37
C GLU A 259 -9.57 0.85 8.88
N GLY A 260 -10.58 0.49 8.09
CA GLY A 260 -10.61 0.68 6.64
C GLY A 260 -9.97 -0.47 5.88
N LEU A 261 -9.42 -0.16 4.72
CA LEU A 261 -8.85 -1.13 3.78
C LEU A 261 -7.32 -1.24 3.86
N VAL A 262 -6.70 -0.28 4.54
CA VAL A 262 -5.27 -0.26 4.84
C VAL A 262 -5.11 -0.43 6.34
N THR A 263 -5.01 -1.66 6.81
CA THR A 263 -4.86 -2.00 8.22
C THR A 263 -3.52 -2.69 8.48
N GLY A 264 -3.01 -2.60 9.70
CA GLY A 264 -1.75 -3.23 10.11
C GLY A 264 -0.54 -2.82 9.25
N PRO A 265 -0.32 -1.51 8.96
CA PRO A 265 0.80 -1.07 8.14
C PRO A 265 2.12 -1.21 8.91
N ALA A 266 3.01 -2.10 8.45
CA ALA A 266 4.31 -2.34 9.10
C ALA A 266 5.25 -3.11 8.17
N HIS A 267 6.42 -3.46 8.67
CA HIS A 267 7.47 -4.28 8.06
C HIS A 267 7.69 -3.90 6.59
N GLY A 268 8.42 -2.87 6.40
CA GLY A 268 8.69 -2.30 5.10
C GLY A 268 10.11 -1.77 4.93
N SER A 269 10.25 -0.91 3.95
CA SER A 269 11.54 -0.33 3.57
C SER A 269 11.36 1.09 3.05
N ILE A 270 12.44 1.85 3.07
CA ILE A 270 12.47 3.22 2.58
C ILE A 270 13.31 3.27 1.30
N VAL A 271 12.79 3.99 0.30
CA VAL A 271 13.52 4.24 -0.94
C VAL A 271 13.35 5.69 -1.38
N GLU A 272 14.37 6.25 -2.01
CA GLU A 272 14.27 7.57 -2.63
C GLU A 272 13.47 7.47 -3.94
N GLY A 273 12.41 8.28 -4.04
CA GLY A 273 11.56 8.37 -5.22
C GLY A 273 12.20 9.16 -6.37
N PRO A 274 11.54 9.23 -7.53
CA PRO A 274 12.01 9.99 -8.69
C PRO A 274 12.04 11.51 -8.42
N ASP A 275 11.32 11.95 -7.41
CA ASP A 275 11.23 13.33 -6.95
C ASP A 275 12.28 13.72 -5.88
N GLY A 276 13.19 12.80 -5.54
CA GLY A 276 14.18 12.98 -4.50
C GLY A 276 13.65 12.94 -3.07
N ASN A 277 12.35 12.63 -2.90
CA ASN A 277 11.75 12.44 -1.58
C ASN A 277 11.86 10.98 -1.15
N LEU A 278 11.78 10.74 0.15
CA LEU A 278 11.79 9.40 0.72
C LEU A 278 10.36 8.85 0.79
N TRP A 279 10.22 7.61 0.38
CA TRP A 279 8.96 6.87 0.34
C TRP A 279 9.07 5.61 1.18
N GLN A 280 8.11 5.44 2.07
CA GLN A 280 7.94 4.23 2.87
C GLN A 280 7.06 3.25 2.11
N PHE A 281 7.59 2.08 1.79
CA PHE A 281 6.80 0.90 1.43
C PHE A 281 6.53 0.09 2.68
N TYR A 282 5.37 -0.54 2.76
CA TYR A 282 4.97 -1.30 3.94
C TYR A 282 3.99 -2.43 3.61
N THR A 283 3.98 -3.44 4.46
CA THR A 283 2.98 -4.49 4.49
C THR A 283 1.64 -3.91 4.94
N ILE A 284 0.54 -4.34 4.34
CA ILE A 284 -0.83 -4.13 4.81
C ILE A 284 -1.37 -5.50 5.23
N VAL A 285 -1.88 -5.61 6.45
CA VAL A 285 -2.55 -6.80 6.96
C VAL A 285 -4.05 -6.64 6.84
N LEU A 286 -4.70 -7.43 5.97
CA LEU A 286 -6.15 -7.39 5.86
C LEU A 286 -6.80 -8.04 7.09
N SER A 287 -7.86 -7.45 7.60
CA SER A 287 -8.62 -7.97 8.75
C SER A 287 -9.40 -9.26 8.46
N ASN A 288 -9.37 -9.72 7.21
CA ASN A 288 -10.08 -10.92 6.78
C ASN A 288 -9.29 -12.18 7.11
N PRO A 289 -9.74 -13.04 8.04
CA PRO A 289 -9.11 -14.34 8.27
C PRO A 289 -9.28 -15.30 7.07
N PRO A 290 -8.22 -15.98 6.67
CA PRO A 290 -6.87 -15.95 7.18
C PRO A 290 -6.00 -14.88 6.50
N GLY A 291 -6.23 -13.65 6.84
CA GLY A 291 -5.44 -12.49 6.56
C GLY A 291 -4.62 -12.49 5.27
N GLY A 292 -5.15 -11.99 4.18
CA GLY A 292 -4.32 -11.67 3.03
C GLY A 292 -3.45 -10.46 3.38
N ARG A 293 -2.27 -10.36 2.78
CA ARG A 293 -1.43 -9.16 2.88
C ARG A 293 -1.41 -8.43 1.55
N ARG A 294 -1.18 -7.13 1.61
CA ARG A 294 -1.02 -6.23 0.46
C ARG A 294 0.19 -5.34 0.70
N ILE A 295 0.56 -4.58 -0.31
CA ILE A 295 1.62 -3.59 -0.23
C ILE A 295 0.98 -2.20 -0.26
N GLY A 296 1.48 -1.32 0.61
CA GLY A 296 1.21 0.11 0.55
C GLY A 296 2.49 0.91 0.39
N MET A 297 2.33 2.16 -0.02
CA MET A 297 3.40 3.15 0.02
C MET A 297 2.84 4.51 0.37
N ASP A 298 3.61 5.29 1.13
CA ASP A 298 3.32 6.69 1.40
C ASP A 298 4.61 7.48 1.62
N ARG A 299 4.51 8.79 1.50
CA ARG A 299 5.66 9.69 1.59
C ARG A 299 6.11 9.88 3.04
N ILE A 300 7.43 9.89 3.25
CA ILE A 300 8.05 10.27 4.51
C ILE A 300 8.17 11.79 4.57
N ILE A 301 7.84 12.36 5.72
CA ILE A 301 7.97 13.78 6.03
C ILE A 301 8.78 13.92 7.31
N PHE A 302 9.75 14.83 7.32
CA PHE A 302 10.49 15.21 8.50
C PHE A 302 10.01 16.57 9.00
N ASP A 303 9.78 16.67 10.29
CA ASP A 303 9.51 17.95 10.92
C ASP A 303 10.81 18.76 11.16
N LYS A 304 10.69 19.97 11.70
CA LYS A 304 11.83 20.84 11.98
C LYS A 304 12.80 20.29 13.04
N ASP A 305 12.36 19.34 13.85
CA ASP A 305 13.14 18.70 14.92
C ASP A 305 13.74 17.37 14.44
N GLY A 306 13.50 16.98 13.17
CA GLY A 306 13.97 15.77 12.55
C GLY A 306 13.13 14.53 12.88
N ASN A 307 11.93 14.68 13.44
CA ASN A 307 11.06 13.53 13.62
C ASN A 307 10.44 13.11 12.30
N MET A 308 10.50 11.82 12.02
CA MET A 308 9.95 11.21 10.82
C MET A 308 8.46 10.91 11.01
N SER A 309 7.65 11.19 10.01
CA SER A 309 6.22 10.88 9.98
C SER A 309 5.78 10.37 8.62
N VAL A 310 4.75 9.53 8.62
CA VAL A 310 4.09 9.00 7.42
C VAL A 310 2.58 9.06 7.63
N ASN A 311 1.88 9.63 6.67
CA ASN A 311 0.41 9.60 6.67
C ASN A 311 -0.05 8.37 5.89
N VAL A 312 -0.53 7.34 6.58
CA VAL A 312 -1.04 6.10 5.96
C VAL A 312 -2.35 6.38 5.23
N THR A 313 -2.30 6.37 3.90
CA THR A 313 -3.42 6.77 3.04
C THR A 313 -4.20 5.58 2.46
N GLU A 314 -5.47 5.80 2.14
CA GLU A 314 -6.33 4.85 1.42
C GLU A 314 -7.22 5.53 0.36
N THR A 315 -6.91 6.80 0.07
CA THR A 315 -7.54 7.60 -1.00
C THR A 315 -6.53 7.92 -2.07
N PRO A 316 -6.96 8.27 -3.30
CA PRO A 316 -6.04 8.59 -4.38
C PRO A 316 -5.09 9.73 -4.03
N GLN A 317 -3.79 9.46 -4.12
CA GLN A 317 -2.70 10.39 -3.88
C GLN A 317 -1.97 10.67 -5.20
N TRP A 318 -1.37 11.84 -5.31
CA TRP A 318 -0.50 12.14 -6.45
C TRP A 318 0.76 11.26 -6.42
N ALA A 319 1.12 10.78 -7.59
CA ALA A 319 2.28 9.93 -7.79
C ALA A 319 3.60 10.61 -7.40
N PRO A 320 4.64 9.84 -7.03
CA PRO A 320 5.99 10.36 -6.90
C PRO A 320 6.42 11.15 -8.14
N GLY A 321 6.91 12.38 -7.95
CA GLY A 321 7.37 13.26 -9.03
C GLY A 321 6.30 14.08 -9.75
N VAL A 322 5.02 13.83 -9.51
CA VAL A 322 3.92 14.62 -10.12
C VAL A 322 3.70 15.93 -9.36
N ILE A 323 3.68 15.88 -8.04
CA ILE A 323 3.59 17.07 -7.18
C ILE A 323 4.69 17.01 -6.14
N ASN A 324 5.59 17.99 -6.19
CA ASN A 324 6.72 18.10 -5.27
C ASN A 324 6.35 18.92 -4.01
N ASP A 325 5.18 18.64 -3.42
CA ASP A 325 4.71 19.29 -2.20
C ASP A 325 4.10 18.24 -1.26
N PRO A 326 4.70 17.98 -0.09
CA PRO A 326 4.21 16.95 0.84
C PRO A 326 2.80 17.21 1.36
N VAL A 327 2.37 18.47 1.42
CA VAL A 327 1.02 18.85 1.88
C VAL A 327 -0.04 18.58 0.82
N LYS A 328 0.34 18.54 -0.45
CA LYS A 328 -0.56 18.37 -1.60
C LYS A 328 -0.54 16.96 -2.21
N GLY A 329 -0.06 15.95 -1.49
CA GLY A 329 -0.10 14.55 -1.94
C GLY A 329 -1.50 14.06 -2.26
N ASN A 330 -2.50 14.48 -1.48
CA ASN A 330 -3.89 14.13 -1.69
C ASN A 330 -4.44 14.76 -2.98
N SER A 331 -5.04 13.94 -3.85
CA SER A 331 -5.65 14.39 -5.12
C SER A 331 -6.99 15.13 -4.95
N GLY A 332 -7.55 15.13 -3.74
CA GLY A 332 -8.88 15.69 -3.45
C GLY A 332 -10.06 14.77 -3.76
N SER A 333 -9.82 13.62 -4.39
CA SER A 333 -10.87 12.63 -4.63
C SER A 333 -11.16 11.83 -3.35
N ILE A 334 -12.41 11.80 -2.96
CA ILE A 334 -12.90 11.09 -1.77
C ILE A 334 -13.70 9.84 -2.17
N PRO A 335 -13.82 8.83 -1.29
CA PRO A 335 -14.69 7.68 -1.54
C PRO A 335 -16.15 8.13 -1.53
N VAL A 336 -16.88 7.88 -2.62
CA VAL A 336 -18.30 8.28 -2.76
C VAL A 336 -19.27 7.11 -2.64
N THR A 337 -18.79 5.86 -2.58
CA THR A 337 -19.60 4.66 -2.42
C THR A 337 -19.69 4.17 -0.98
N ILE A 338 -18.74 4.51 -0.11
CA ILE A 338 -18.67 3.98 1.26
C ILE A 338 -19.95 4.27 2.04
N ASN A 339 -20.48 3.22 2.68
CA ASN A 339 -21.68 3.25 3.53
C ASN A 339 -22.97 3.73 2.83
N LYS A 340 -23.00 3.82 1.50
CA LYS A 340 -24.20 4.22 0.77
C LYS A 340 -25.32 3.18 0.85
N ILE A 341 -25.00 1.94 1.20
CA ILE A 341 -25.98 0.87 1.41
C ILE A 341 -26.83 1.05 2.69
N ARG A 342 -26.37 1.77 3.71
CA ARG A 342 -27.26 2.12 4.84
C ARG A 342 -28.50 2.91 4.41
N ALA A 343 -28.43 3.51 3.24
CA ALA A 343 -29.53 4.11 2.51
C ALA A 343 -29.94 3.24 1.32
N MET A 344 -29.89 1.91 1.39
CA MET A 344 -30.44 1.03 0.36
C MET A 344 -31.90 1.37 0.18
N ASN A 345 -32.11 2.46 -0.53
CA ASN A 345 -33.34 2.79 -1.16
C ASN A 345 -33.61 1.73 -2.23
N ALA A 346 -34.86 1.63 -2.65
CA ALA A 346 -35.26 0.75 -3.76
C ALA A 346 -34.45 0.91 -5.06
N LEU A 347 -33.54 1.88 -5.13
CA LEU A 347 -32.72 2.22 -6.30
C LEU A 347 -31.29 1.63 -6.29
N SER A 348 -30.73 1.30 -5.10
CA SER A 348 -29.51 0.51 -5.04
C SER A 348 -29.86 -0.97 -5.16
N LYS A 349 -29.22 -1.68 -6.09
CA LYS A 349 -29.60 -3.06 -6.47
C LYS A 349 -28.35 -3.93 -6.60
N PHE A 350 -28.53 -5.19 -6.31
CA PHE A 350 -27.54 -6.24 -6.62
C PHE A 350 -28.25 -7.42 -7.30
N SER A 351 -27.53 -8.18 -8.10
CA SER A 351 -28.12 -9.32 -8.83
C SER A 351 -28.43 -10.50 -7.91
N SER A 352 -27.49 -10.84 -7.03
CA SER A 352 -27.58 -11.97 -6.10
C SER A 352 -26.60 -11.83 -4.94
N GLN A 353 -26.79 -12.65 -3.88
CA GLN A 353 -25.81 -12.81 -2.80
C GLN A 353 -25.91 -14.20 -2.18
N ALA A 354 -24.76 -14.77 -1.82
CA ALA A 354 -24.70 -16.01 -1.08
C ALA A 354 -25.07 -15.78 0.40
N PRO A 355 -25.57 -16.81 1.12
CA PRO A 355 -25.91 -16.70 2.53
C PRO A 355 -24.74 -16.20 3.38
N GLY A 356 -24.93 -15.13 4.15
CA GLY A 356 -23.92 -14.50 4.99
C GLY A 356 -22.84 -13.71 4.25
N ARG A 357 -23.06 -13.42 2.95
CA ARG A 357 -22.14 -12.66 2.08
C ARG A 357 -22.87 -11.48 1.43
N ASP A 358 -23.33 -10.58 2.26
CA ASP A 358 -24.17 -9.46 1.88
C ASP A 358 -23.47 -8.55 0.85
N ALA A 359 -24.24 -8.06 -0.13
CA ALA A 359 -23.75 -7.10 -1.11
C ALA A 359 -23.26 -5.78 -0.47
N ALA A 360 -23.77 -5.45 0.71
CA ALA A 360 -23.31 -4.32 1.51
C ALA A 360 -21.83 -4.40 1.89
N TYR A 361 -21.30 -5.60 2.02
CA TYR A 361 -19.88 -5.81 2.35
C TYR A 361 -18.92 -5.32 1.27
N ALA A 362 -19.40 -5.16 0.04
CA ALA A 362 -18.57 -4.61 -1.04
C ALA A 362 -18.38 -3.08 -0.97
N ILE A 363 -19.01 -2.39 -0.02
CA ILE A 363 -18.90 -0.93 0.12
C ILE A 363 -18.92 -0.47 1.59
N ASP A 364 -18.52 -1.32 2.52
CA ASP A 364 -18.56 -1.05 3.96
C ASP A 364 -17.23 -0.50 4.51
N ASN A 365 -16.22 -0.35 3.65
CA ASN A 365 -14.88 0.08 4.00
C ASN A 365 -14.20 -0.83 5.03
N SER A 366 -14.39 -2.13 4.90
CA SER A 366 -13.83 -3.13 5.78
C SER A 366 -13.05 -4.19 4.99
N SER A 367 -11.79 -4.40 5.35
CA SER A 367 -11.00 -5.50 4.79
C SER A 367 -11.37 -6.87 5.39
N GLY A 368 -12.25 -6.91 6.40
CA GLY A 368 -12.70 -8.13 7.09
C GLY A 368 -13.92 -8.80 6.47
N THR A 369 -14.61 -8.14 5.57
CA THR A 369 -15.88 -8.56 4.96
C THR A 369 -15.74 -8.67 3.44
N TRP A 370 -16.67 -9.35 2.78
CA TRP A 370 -16.74 -9.37 1.31
C TRP A 370 -18.11 -9.81 0.84
N TRP A 371 -18.56 -9.25 -0.27
CA TRP A 371 -19.70 -9.72 -1.02
C TRP A 371 -19.34 -10.95 -1.83
N GLU A 372 -20.21 -11.95 -1.81
CA GLU A 372 -20.13 -13.14 -2.65
C GLU A 372 -21.49 -13.34 -3.34
N PRO A 373 -21.59 -13.17 -4.66
CA PRO A 373 -22.82 -13.46 -5.38
C PRO A 373 -23.15 -14.95 -5.37
N ASP A 374 -24.40 -15.30 -5.68
CA ASP A 374 -24.78 -16.69 -5.87
C ASP A 374 -23.92 -17.35 -6.95
N THR A 375 -23.54 -18.60 -6.74
CA THR A 375 -22.68 -19.36 -7.68
C THR A 375 -23.30 -19.56 -9.06
N MET A 376 -24.62 -19.45 -9.16
CA MET A 376 -25.38 -19.56 -10.42
C MET A 376 -25.49 -18.21 -11.14
N ASP A 377 -25.08 -17.12 -10.52
CA ASP A 377 -25.09 -15.81 -11.15
C ASP A 377 -23.95 -15.69 -12.15
N ALA A 378 -24.29 -15.73 -13.43
CA ALA A 378 -23.29 -15.69 -14.51
C ALA A 378 -22.70 -14.29 -14.76
N SER A 379 -23.38 -13.24 -14.29
CA SER A 379 -22.98 -11.85 -14.50
C SER A 379 -23.35 -10.97 -13.30
N PRO A 380 -22.65 -11.17 -12.17
CA PRO A 380 -22.94 -10.43 -10.94
C PRO A 380 -22.88 -8.92 -11.14
N THR A 381 -23.91 -8.23 -10.64
CA THR A 381 -24.02 -6.77 -10.71
C THR A 381 -24.25 -6.14 -9.35
N LEU A 382 -23.65 -4.98 -9.14
CA LEU A 382 -23.89 -4.11 -7.99
C LEU A 382 -24.10 -2.69 -8.49
N THR A 383 -25.32 -2.16 -8.28
CA THR A 383 -25.67 -0.78 -8.61
C THR A 383 -25.80 0.03 -7.34
N ILE A 384 -25.16 1.18 -7.30
CA ILE A 384 -25.10 2.07 -6.13
C ILE A 384 -25.66 3.42 -6.53
N GLU A 385 -26.64 3.92 -5.78
CA GLU A 385 -27.07 5.30 -5.82
C GLU A 385 -26.16 6.12 -4.89
N LEU A 386 -25.36 7.01 -5.48
CA LEU A 386 -24.36 7.80 -4.73
C LEU A 386 -24.98 8.84 -3.80
N SER A 387 -26.16 9.34 -4.14
CA SER A 387 -26.90 10.30 -3.33
C SER A 387 -28.39 9.93 -3.29
N PRO A 388 -28.79 9.04 -2.38
CA PRO A 388 -30.19 8.85 -2.13
C PRO A 388 -30.83 10.16 -1.66
N ALA A 389 -32.09 10.38 -2.03
CA ALA A 389 -32.83 11.58 -1.63
C ALA A 389 -32.75 11.81 -0.12
N THR A 390 -32.32 12.99 0.26
CA THR A 390 -32.20 13.41 1.66
C THR A 390 -33.53 13.91 2.18
N ARG A 391 -33.61 14.21 3.52
CA ARG A 391 -34.77 14.88 4.12
C ARG A 391 -35.12 16.24 3.49
N PHE A 392 -34.28 16.76 2.62
CA PHE A 392 -34.43 18.08 2.02
C PHE A 392 -34.78 18.02 0.53
N ASP A 393 -35.16 16.85 0.03
CA ASP A 393 -35.52 16.64 -1.39
C ASP A 393 -34.40 17.15 -2.35
N VAL A 394 -33.15 16.97 -1.97
CA VAL A 394 -31.98 17.33 -2.76
C VAL A 394 -31.19 16.08 -3.11
N VAL A 395 -30.84 15.96 -4.36
CA VAL A 395 -29.92 14.92 -4.89
C VAL A 395 -28.56 15.54 -5.10
N GLN A 396 -27.55 15.05 -4.39
CA GLN A 396 -26.18 15.43 -4.61
C GLN A 396 -25.63 14.63 -5.79
N LEU A 397 -25.14 15.32 -6.81
CA LEU A 397 -24.38 14.70 -7.91
C LEU A 397 -22.89 14.64 -7.56
N PHE A 398 -22.22 13.64 -8.11
CA PHE A 398 -20.77 13.48 -7.99
C PHE A 398 -20.12 13.45 -9.35
N THR A 399 -18.92 14.05 -9.42
CA THR A 399 -18.00 13.82 -10.54
C THR A 399 -17.02 12.77 -10.07
N ILE A 400 -17.10 11.57 -10.63
CA ILE A 400 -16.20 10.46 -10.30
C ILE A 400 -15.01 10.44 -11.27
N ASP A 401 -13.84 10.02 -10.78
CA ASP A 401 -12.60 10.08 -11.53
C ASP A 401 -11.67 8.86 -11.31
N ALA A 402 -12.00 7.95 -10.40
CA ALA A 402 -11.28 6.70 -10.21
C ALA A 402 -12.12 5.63 -9.54
N VAL A 403 -11.70 4.38 -9.67
CA VAL A 403 -12.30 3.22 -9.01
C VAL A 403 -11.22 2.33 -8.39
N ARG A 404 -11.56 1.71 -7.25
CA ARG A 404 -10.77 0.64 -6.64
C ARG A 404 -11.64 -0.59 -6.47
N LEU A 405 -11.12 -1.75 -6.87
CA LEU A 405 -11.69 -3.06 -6.61
C LEU A 405 -10.69 -3.90 -5.81
N MET A 406 -11.15 -4.50 -4.74
CA MET A 406 -10.37 -5.48 -3.98
C MET A 406 -11.10 -6.80 -3.96
N PHE A 407 -10.39 -7.86 -4.33
CA PHE A 407 -10.95 -9.20 -4.37
C PHE A 407 -10.40 -10.05 -3.23
N ASN A 408 -11.25 -10.90 -2.69
CA ASN A 408 -10.88 -11.94 -1.76
C ASN A 408 -10.14 -13.04 -2.55
N GLY A 409 -8.90 -12.72 -2.91
CA GLY A 409 -8.01 -13.61 -3.65
C GLY A 409 -7.83 -14.93 -2.93
N ARG A 410 -7.39 -15.95 -3.64
CA ARG A 410 -7.19 -17.26 -3.04
C ARG A 410 -6.27 -17.17 -1.84
N ARG A 411 -6.69 -17.81 -0.76
CA ARG A 411 -5.89 -18.09 0.42
C ARG A 411 -4.64 -18.88 0.00
N ARG A 412 -3.53 -18.21 -0.20
CA ARG A 412 -2.22 -18.84 -0.32
C ARG A 412 -1.56 -18.79 1.04
N PHE A 413 -1.88 -19.76 1.90
CA PHE A 413 -1.05 -20.03 3.05
C PHE A 413 0.32 -20.55 2.59
N PHE A 414 1.33 -20.22 3.35
CA PHE A 414 2.73 -20.60 3.37
C PHE A 414 3.04 -22.09 3.09
N PHE A 415 2.46 -22.72 2.08
CA PHE A 415 2.85 -24.08 1.74
C PHE A 415 3.80 -24.07 0.55
N ARG A 416 5.09 -24.15 0.89
CA ARG A 416 6.12 -24.69 0.02
C ARG A 416 5.79 -26.17 -0.25
N GLN A 417 4.73 -26.45 -0.96
CA GLN A 417 4.55 -27.77 -1.56
C GLN A 417 5.39 -27.79 -2.84
N THR A 418 6.58 -28.34 -2.72
CA THR A 418 7.42 -28.75 -3.85
C THR A 418 6.58 -29.67 -4.74
N GLY A 419 6.32 -29.27 -5.99
CA GLY A 419 5.60 -30.06 -6.97
C GLY A 419 4.14 -29.71 -7.22
N ALA A 420 3.54 -28.76 -6.50
CA ALA A 420 2.16 -28.32 -6.76
C ALA A 420 2.06 -27.51 -8.07
N THR A 421 1.01 -27.77 -8.85
CA THR A 421 0.67 -26.94 -10.02
C THR A 421 0.43 -25.49 -9.59
N PRO A 422 1.04 -24.49 -10.27
CA PRO A 422 0.77 -23.11 -9.99
C PRO A 422 -0.74 -22.84 -10.06
N PRO A 423 -1.32 -22.07 -9.14
CA PRO A 423 -2.71 -21.68 -9.25
C PRO A 423 -2.90 -20.80 -10.48
N PRO A 424 -4.10 -20.84 -11.11
CA PRO A 424 -4.39 -20.01 -12.25
C PRO A 424 -4.25 -18.52 -11.89
N PRO A 425 -3.98 -17.65 -12.88
CA PRO A 425 -3.92 -16.22 -12.71
C PRO A 425 -5.22 -15.65 -12.11
N GLU A 426 -5.08 -14.63 -11.27
CA GLU A 426 -6.21 -13.88 -10.69
C GLU A 426 -6.63 -12.76 -11.66
N ILE A 427 -7.22 -13.15 -12.80
CA ILE A 427 -7.71 -12.22 -13.82
C ILE A 427 -9.20 -11.99 -13.58
N TYR A 428 -9.57 -10.73 -13.36
CA TYR A 428 -10.95 -10.29 -13.19
C TYR A 428 -11.34 -9.41 -14.36
N LYS A 429 -12.50 -9.67 -14.96
CA LYS A 429 -13.06 -8.88 -16.07
C LYS A 429 -14.38 -8.25 -15.64
N TYR A 430 -14.54 -6.98 -15.94
CA TYR A 430 -15.67 -6.20 -15.43
C TYR A 430 -15.94 -4.97 -16.29
N LYS A 431 -17.08 -4.35 -16.04
CA LYS A 431 -17.47 -3.02 -16.55
C LYS A 431 -17.88 -2.13 -15.39
N ILE A 432 -17.58 -0.85 -15.51
CA ILE A 432 -18.13 0.21 -14.69
C ILE A 432 -18.97 1.11 -15.59
N GLU A 433 -20.23 1.27 -15.23
CA GLU A 433 -21.17 2.08 -15.97
C GLU A 433 -21.78 3.12 -15.05
N VAL A 434 -22.14 4.27 -15.60
CA VAL A 434 -22.71 5.39 -14.84
C VAL A 434 -24.04 5.84 -15.42
N SER A 435 -24.89 6.42 -14.58
CA SER A 435 -26.20 6.92 -14.98
C SER A 435 -26.61 8.13 -14.15
N MET A 436 -27.45 9.00 -14.76
CA MET A 436 -28.10 10.10 -14.08
C MET A 436 -29.48 9.73 -13.54
N ASP A 437 -30.18 8.78 -14.18
CA ASP A 437 -31.57 8.41 -13.91
C ASP A 437 -31.72 7.00 -13.32
N GLY A 438 -30.65 6.17 -13.35
CA GLY A 438 -30.69 4.78 -12.91
C GLY A 438 -31.27 3.79 -13.94
N GLU A 439 -31.59 4.27 -15.15
CA GLU A 439 -32.16 3.47 -16.24
C GLU A 439 -31.20 3.46 -17.44
N ASN A 440 -30.74 4.62 -17.86
CA ASN A 440 -29.85 4.80 -19.00
C ASN A 440 -28.38 4.85 -18.54
N TYR A 441 -27.63 3.80 -18.84
CA TYR A 441 -26.25 3.65 -18.43
C TYR A 441 -25.29 3.87 -19.60
N VAL A 442 -24.20 4.56 -19.34
CA VAL A 442 -23.05 4.72 -20.25
C VAL A 442 -21.79 4.13 -19.63
N SER A 443 -20.92 3.57 -20.46
CA SER A 443 -19.68 2.98 -19.98
C SER A 443 -18.72 4.08 -19.51
N ALA A 444 -18.23 3.95 -18.28
CA ALA A 444 -17.14 4.75 -17.72
C ALA A 444 -15.81 4.01 -17.81
N LEU A 445 -15.83 2.68 -17.68
CA LEU A 445 -14.64 1.82 -17.78
C LEU A 445 -15.05 0.44 -18.30
N ASP A 446 -14.35 -0.09 -19.29
CA ASP A 446 -14.55 -1.45 -19.81
C ASP A 446 -13.25 -2.26 -19.72
N GLN A 447 -13.21 -3.20 -18.79
CA GLN A 447 -12.11 -4.14 -18.54
C GLN A 447 -12.48 -5.58 -18.90
N THR A 448 -13.40 -5.79 -19.85
CA THR A 448 -13.81 -7.12 -20.31
C THR A 448 -12.69 -7.87 -21.04
N ASN A 449 -11.68 -7.15 -21.53
CA ASN A 449 -10.49 -7.70 -22.18
C ASN A 449 -9.26 -7.72 -21.26
N ASN A 450 -9.43 -7.49 -19.92
CA ASN A 450 -8.31 -7.53 -19.00
C ASN A 450 -7.57 -8.86 -19.06
N THR A 451 -6.24 -8.79 -19.08
CA THR A 451 -5.32 -9.95 -19.06
C THR A 451 -4.35 -9.90 -17.87
N ILE A 452 -4.39 -8.85 -17.08
CA ILE A 452 -3.47 -8.65 -15.98
C ILE A 452 -4.02 -9.33 -14.73
N SER A 453 -3.20 -10.19 -14.14
CA SER A 453 -3.52 -10.87 -12.89
C SER A 453 -3.26 -9.96 -11.70
N ARG A 454 -4.32 -9.51 -11.02
CA ARG A 454 -4.29 -8.65 -9.82
C ARG A 454 -5.48 -8.96 -8.92
N ASN A 455 -5.30 -8.88 -7.60
CA ASN A 455 -6.41 -8.99 -6.64
C ASN A 455 -6.75 -7.66 -5.95
N THR A 456 -6.02 -6.61 -6.29
CA THR A 456 -6.34 -5.22 -6.01
C THR A 456 -6.17 -4.45 -7.30
N ILE A 457 -7.15 -3.65 -7.63
CA ILE A 457 -7.21 -2.85 -8.85
C ILE A 457 -7.46 -1.40 -8.45
N PHE A 458 -6.74 -0.50 -9.05
CA PHE A 458 -7.00 0.93 -9.03
C PHE A 458 -6.91 1.43 -10.47
N GLU A 459 -7.99 2.06 -10.95
CA GLU A 459 -8.07 2.58 -12.32
C GLU A 459 -8.58 4.02 -12.28
N GLU A 460 -7.85 4.91 -12.93
CA GLU A 460 -8.32 6.27 -13.21
C GLU A 460 -9.28 6.25 -14.40
N ILE A 461 -10.34 7.02 -14.31
CA ILE A 461 -11.34 7.17 -15.37
C ILE A 461 -11.48 8.65 -15.74
N PRO A 462 -11.83 8.97 -16.98
CA PRO A 462 -12.18 10.34 -17.32
C PRO A 462 -13.26 10.87 -16.39
N PRO A 463 -13.09 12.08 -15.83
CA PRO A 463 -14.07 12.62 -14.89
C PRO A 463 -15.48 12.64 -15.50
N VAL A 464 -16.42 11.99 -14.85
CA VAL A 464 -17.80 11.87 -15.32
C VAL A 464 -18.79 12.17 -14.20
N LYS A 465 -19.78 13.04 -14.51
CA LYS A 465 -20.85 13.39 -13.57
C LYS A 465 -21.91 12.29 -13.57
N CYS A 466 -22.31 11.82 -12.40
CA CYS A 466 -23.32 10.78 -12.26
C CYS A 466 -24.04 10.82 -10.90
N ARG A 467 -25.16 10.09 -10.84
CA ARG A 467 -25.91 9.76 -9.63
C ARG A 467 -25.82 8.27 -9.28
N PHE A 468 -25.71 7.42 -10.30
CA PHE A 468 -25.62 5.97 -10.14
C PHE A 468 -24.33 5.45 -10.75
N VAL A 469 -23.77 4.44 -10.09
CA VAL A 469 -22.63 3.65 -10.60
C VAL A 469 -23.01 2.18 -10.56
N ARG A 470 -22.71 1.45 -11.63
CA ARG A 470 -22.95 0.01 -11.72
C ARG A 470 -21.66 -0.72 -12.03
N LEU A 471 -21.31 -1.66 -11.17
CA LEU A 471 -20.30 -2.68 -11.43
C LEU A 471 -20.99 -3.90 -12.03
N THR A 472 -20.44 -4.44 -13.13
CA THR A 472 -20.83 -5.71 -13.72
C THR A 472 -19.60 -6.60 -13.87
N MET A 473 -19.57 -7.74 -13.21
CA MET A 473 -18.54 -8.76 -13.40
C MET A 473 -18.86 -9.61 -14.61
N THR A 474 -17.90 -9.78 -15.53
CA THR A 474 -18.09 -10.58 -16.75
C THR A 474 -17.26 -11.85 -16.74
N ASP A 475 -16.13 -11.87 -16.02
CA ASP A 475 -15.35 -13.08 -15.81
C ASP A 475 -14.45 -12.96 -14.57
N TRP A 476 -14.11 -14.10 -13.96
CA TRP A 476 -13.21 -14.21 -12.79
C TRP A 476 -12.61 -15.62 -12.70
N PRO A 477 -11.58 -15.86 -11.86
CA PRO A 477 -11.02 -17.21 -11.67
C PRO A 477 -12.08 -18.19 -11.16
N ARG A 478 -12.48 -19.16 -11.97
CA ARG A 478 -13.62 -20.06 -11.73
C ARG A 478 -13.35 -21.18 -10.72
N ASN A 479 -12.18 -21.23 -10.15
CA ASN A 479 -11.79 -22.24 -9.17
C ASN A 479 -12.06 -21.83 -7.71
N ALA A 480 -12.69 -20.67 -7.49
CA ALA A 480 -13.23 -20.18 -6.22
C ALA A 480 -14.47 -19.32 -6.50
N PRO A 481 -15.38 -19.17 -5.52
CA PRO A 481 -16.42 -18.16 -5.60
C PRO A 481 -15.83 -16.76 -5.82
N LEU A 482 -16.56 -15.90 -6.53
CA LEU A 482 -16.21 -14.50 -6.63
C LEU A 482 -16.41 -13.85 -5.25
N GLY A 483 -15.36 -13.25 -4.70
CA GLY A 483 -15.44 -12.48 -3.47
C GLY A 483 -14.96 -11.06 -3.72
N ILE A 484 -15.81 -10.06 -3.54
CA ILE A 484 -15.46 -8.64 -3.64
C ILE A 484 -15.38 -8.07 -2.23
N ILE A 485 -14.15 -7.79 -1.78
CA ILE A 485 -13.92 -7.17 -0.47
C ILE A 485 -14.44 -5.74 -0.50
N GLU A 486 -14.09 -4.99 -1.57
CA GLU A 486 -14.49 -3.60 -1.66
C GLU A 486 -14.59 -3.14 -3.11
N PHE A 487 -15.62 -2.37 -3.39
CA PHE A 487 -15.82 -1.58 -4.60
C PHE A 487 -15.91 -0.10 -4.22
N THR A 488 -14.78 0.59 -4.21
CA THR A 488 -14.73 2.02 -3.93
C THR A 488 -14.75 2.80 -5.25
N VAL A 489 -15.63 3.77 -5.37
CA VAL A 489 -15.59 4.81 -6.40
C VAL A 489 -15.13 6.10 -5.75
N PHE A 490 -14.20 6.79 -6.41
CA PHE A 490 -13.65 8.05 -5.94
C PHE A 490 -14.13 9.21 -6.82
N GLY A 491 -14.29 10.36 -6.20
CA GLY A 491 -14.72 11.56 -6.89
C GLY A 491 -14.91 12.74 -5.94
N GLN A 492 -15.59 13.76 -6.44
CA GLN A 492 -15.92 14.97 -5.70
C GLN A 492 -17.39 15.29 -5.83
N ALA A 493 -17.96 15.97 -4.84
CA ALA A 493 -19.27 16.55 -4.94
C ALA A 493 -19.30 17.57 -6.09
N ALA A 494 -20.25 17.41 -7.02
CA ALA A 494 -20.42 18.32 -8.16
C ALA A 494 -21.45 19.40 -7.81
N GLU A 495 -22.73 19.13 -8.08
CA GLU A 495 -23.81 20.05 -7.82
C GLU A 495 -24.97 19.33 -7.14
N SER A 496 -25.81 20.08 -6.46
CA SER A 496 -27.05 19.57 -5.87
C SER A 496 -28.24 19.98 -6.73
N LEU A 497 -29.09 19.02 -7.05
CA LEU A 497 -30.33 19.23 -7.80
C LEU A 497 -31.52 19.03 -6.88
N PRO A 498 -32.65 19.76 -7.06
CA PRO A 498 -33.91 19.41 -6.39
C PRO A 498 -34.30 17.97 -6.74
N ALA A 499 -34.71 17.17 -5.76
CA ALA A 499 -35.32 15.88 -6.04
C ALA A 499 -36.58 16.11 -6.86
N GLN A 500 -36.73 15.43 -7.99
CA GLN A 500 -37.96 15.47 -8.72
C GLN A 500 -39.04 14.83 -7.85
N VAL A 501 -40.01 15.61 -7.44
CA VAL A 501 -41.18 15.11 -6.74
C VAL A 501 -41.87 14.14 -7.70
N PRO A 502 -42.18 12.87 -7.30
CA PRO A 502 -42.94 12.00 -8.16
C PRO A 502 -44.27 12.68 -8.50
N ILE A 503 -44.58 12.82 -9.79
CA ILE A 503 -45.85 13.30 -10.24
C ILE A 503 -46.90 12.34 -9.69
N PRO A 504 -47.90 12.78 -8.89
CA PRO A 504 -48.95 11.88 -8.41
C PRO A 504 -49.62 11.26 -9.61
N VAL A 505 -49.61 9.95 -9.70
CA VAL A 505 -50.43 9.23 -10.68
C VAL A 505 -51.85 9.43 -10.22
N THR A 506 -52.58 10.33 -10.88
CA THR A 506 -54.02 10.45 -10.72
C THR A 506 -54.66 9.21 -11.35
N HIS A 507 -55.28 8.38 -10.51
CA HIS A 507 -56.10 7.26 -10.92
C HIS A 507 -57.43 7.72 -11.55
#